data_ff5eed28acc764cdb33b36759aabfb49
#
_entry.id   ff5eed28acc764cdb33b36759aabfb49
#
_cell.length_a   1.000
_cell.length_b   1.000
_cell.length_c   1.000
_cell.angle_alpha   90.00
_cell.angle_beta   90.00
_cell.angle_gamma   90.00
#
_symmetry.space_group_name_H-M   'P 1'
#
loop_
_entity.id
_entity.type
_entity.pdbx_description
1 polymer ?
#
loop_
_entity_poly.entity_id
_entity_poly.type
_entity_poly.pdbx_seq_one_letter_code
_entity_poly.pdbx_strand_id
1 'polypeptide(L)'
;MEEKKKCGTTAYRGKWFLPILFSLVFALCMIFGRCLDRDGSVPFTHFGLWICVLLLTAGGAFLTRFVWNLLLKSDVKREKKETEVTGKTFLLTALILFLCYLPVFLAVYPGFFVYDAQDELMQVVTRSFSTHHPLAHVLMLGGIIQLVHKVSGSYNLGIACYTLFQMMALSCIFAYGICHLRKEGMGKRKGILMTLYLGLFPTIVMFVLCSAKDGLFTGMLFLLVLMIRKLVKDPEGFFREKKYVLLFAGSALLMMLFRHNGFYAFLVFAFLFLGLHKVMGLTGYLKKTVLVFAGILAAYLILNKGLAFALQAQDAGSREMLTVPIQQMTRVYAMEGDSLSEEEKNTLFEILPEEALSHYTPKVSDPVKIAFDNEAYEKDPGKYLKLWVQIGMKHPFAYLNAWFMTSYGFWYPDTVIDVYRGNTVFTFTYGDSSYFGYEVEQPGERHSFFPALDAFYRWLSLDPMIQKIPVIRWLFSPGALFWVILFFLSYFCYSGQEKKAVPYLIALLTWLTVILGPTYLVRYVVFLWVLLPVLLWDLKSGDLRPGCAENPAFDN
;
A
#
# COMPACT_ATOMS: atom_id res chain seq x y z
N MET A 1 -6.22 -39.60 -32.39
CA MET A 1 -5.78 -39.32 -31.01
C MET A 1 -4.76 -38.19 -30.93
N GLU A 2 -4.59 -37.37 -31.96
CA GLU A 2 -3.64 -36.24 -32.02
C GLU A 2 -4.27 -34.82 -32.06
N GLU A 3 -5.57 -34.71 -32.20
CA GLU A 3 -6.24 -33.37 -32.28
C GLU A 3 -6.62 -32.74 -30.95
N LYS A 4 -6.54 -33.46 -29.81
CA LYS A 4 -6.93 -32.93 -28.48
C LYS A 4 -5.85 -32.10 -27.76
N LYS A 5 -4.67 -31.86 -28.38
CA LYS A 5 -3.55 -31.10 -27.75
C LYS A 5 -3.40 -29.67 -28.25
N LYS A 6 -4.26 -29.15 -29.11
CA LYS A 6 -4.11 -27.81 -29.71
C LYS A 6 -5.03 -26.71 -29.13
N CYS A 7 -5.82 -26.98 -28.11
CA CYS A 7 -6.69 -25.95 -27.53
C CYS A 7 -5.95 -25.22 -26.42
N GLY A 8 -5.61 -23.98 -26.62
CA GLY A 8 -5.31 -23.00 -25.56
C GLY A 8 -3.86 -22.62 -25.30
N THR A 9 -2.85 -23.22 -25.94
CA THR A 9 -1.43 -22.85 -25.67
C THR A 9 -0.77 -21.98 -26.76
N THR A 10 -1.49 -21.67 -27.83
CA THR A 10 -0.91 -21.04 -29.02
C THR A 10 -0.99 -19.49 -29.03
N ALA A 11 -1.80 -18.86 -28.20
CA ALA A 11 -2.03 -17.42 -28.30
C ALA A 11 -0.88 -16.53 -27.79
N TYR A 12 -0.05 -17.00 -26.85
CA TYR A 12 0.99 -16.17 -26.21
C TYR A 12 2.43 -16.65 -26.40
N ARG A 13 2.66 -17.86 -26.95
CA ARG A 13 4.00 -18.47 -27.12
C ARG A 13 5.00 -17.67 -27.98
N GLY A 14 4.57 -16.61 -28.68
CA GLY A 14 5.42 -15.81 -29.57
C GLY A 14 5.59 -14.34 -29.17
N LYS A 15 4.89 -13.86 -28.14
CA LYS A 15 4.82 -12.41 -27.86
C LYS A 15 5.95 -11.97 -26.95
N TRP A 16 6.81 -11.08 -27.44
CA TRP A 16 7.87 -10.44 -26.69
C TRP A 16 7.41 -9.18 -25.96
N PHE A 17 6.22 -8.66 -26.28
CA PHE A 17 5.75 -7.37 -25.76
C PHE A 17 5.78 -7.27 -24.23
N LEU A 18 5.12 -8.19 -23.51
CA LEU A 18 5.08 -8.14 -22.04
C LEU A 18 6.45 -8.35 -21.38
N PRO A 19 7.30 -9.35 -21.81
CA PRO A 19 8.66 -9.46 -21.29
C PRO A 19 9.50 -8.22 -21.51
N ILE A 20 9.40 -7.59 -22.69
CA ILE A 20 10.14 -6.35 -23.00
C ILE A 20 9.61 -5.19 -22.14
N LEU A 21 8.29 -4.99 -22.09
CA LEU A 21 7.68 -3.90 -21.31
C LEU A 21 8.04 -4.01 -19.83
N PHE A 22 7.89 -5.21 -19.22
CA PHE A 22 8.27 -5.46 -17.84
C PHE A 22 9.74 -5.15 -17.61
N SER A 23 10.62 -5.65 -18.48
CA SER A 23 12.07 -5.48 -18.33
C SER A 23 12.52 -4.06 -18.59
N LEU A 24 11.85 -3.30 -19.46
CA LEU A 24 12.11 -1.88 -19.68
C LEU A 24 11.79 -1.07 -18.43
N VAL A 25 10.60 -1.25 -17.85
CA VAL A 25 10.21 -0.53 -16.64
C VAL A 25 11.13 -0.91 -15.48
N PHE A 26 11.48 -2.21 -15.35
CA PHE A 26 12.44 -2.69 -14.37
C PHE A 26 13.81 -2.05 -14.55
N ALA A 27 14.35 -2.04 -15.79
CA ALA A 27 15.66 -1.46 -16.10
C ALA A 27 15.72 0.04 -15.80
N LEU A 28 14.67 0.78 -16.16
CA LEU A 28 14.56 2.22 -15.84
C LEU A 28 14.61 2.43 -14.32
N CYS A 29 13.78 1.71 -13.57
CA CYS A 29 13.75 1.83 -12.11
C CYS A 29 15.09 1.43 -11.46
N MET A 30 15.74 0.37 -11.92
CA MET A 30 17.02 -0.05 -11.35
C MET A 30 18.13 0.97 -11.61
N ILE A 31 18.23 1.49 -12.84
CA ILE A 31 19.28 2.43 -13.21
C ILE A 31 19.02 3.80 -12.59
N PHE A 32 17.77 4.29 -12.68
CA PHE A 32 17.41 5.58 -12.08
C PHE A 32 17.55 5.53 -10.56
N GLY A 33 17.04 4.47 -9.91
CA GLY A 33 17.16 4.29 -8.47
C GLY A 33 18.61 4.30 -7.99
N ARG A 34 19.52 3.66 -8.73
CA ARG A 34 20.95 3.69 -8.43
C ARG A 34 21.56 5.09 -8.56
N CYS A 35 21.16 5.85 -9.59
CA CYS A 35 21.62 7.24 -9.75
C CYS A 35 21.10 8.13 -8.62
N LEU A 36 19.82 7.99 -8.27
CA LEU A 36 19.19 8.74 -7.16
C LEU A 36 19.83 8.44 -5.81
N ASP A 37 20.10 7.15 -5.55
CA ASP A 37 20.68 6.71 -4.28
C ASP A 37 22.12 7.20 -4.10
N ARG A 38 22.89 7.25 -5.21
CA ARG A 38 24.28 7.68 -5.20
C ARG A 38 24.46 9.18 -5.32
N ASP A 39 23.76 9.82 -6.28
CA ASP A 39 24.04 11.18 -6.72
C ASP A 39 22.87 12.15 -6.45
N GLY A 40 21.73 11.66 -5.93
CA GLY A 40 20.52 12.46 -5.69
C GLY A 40 19.82 12.95 -6.96
N SER A 41 20.25 12.49 -8.15
CA SER A 41 19.68 12.88 -9.43
C SER A 41 19.98 11.86 -10.54
N VAL A 42 19.08 11.79 -11.52
CA VAL A 42 19.26 11.01 -12.74
C VAL A 42 19.82 11.93 -13.83
N PRO A 43 21.00 11.61 -14.42
CA PRO A 43 21.59 12.41 -15.49
C PRO A 43 20.96 12.04 -16.85
N PHE A 44 19.75 12.52 -17.12
CA PHE A 44 18.96 12.16 -18.32
C PHE A 44 19.64 12.46 -19.66
N THR A 45 20.54 13.45 -19.69
CA THR A 45 21.28 13.82 -20.89
C THR A 45 22.48 12.92 -21.16
N HIS A 46 22.85 12.06 -20.19
CA HIS A 46 24.04 11.22 -20.36
C HIS A 46 23.72 9.98 -21.19
N PHE A 47 24.33 9.89 -22.38
CA PHE A 47 24.07 8.81 -23.36
C PHE A 47 24.34 7.40 -22.79
N GLY A 48 25.38 7.23 -21.98
CA GLY A 48 25.74 5.97 -21.34
C GLY A 48 24.64 5.40 -20.45
N LEU A 49 23.82 6.26 -19.81
CA LEU A 49 22.67 5.83 -19.00
C LEU A 49 21.67 5.05 -19.87
N TRP A 50 21.35 5.55 -21.05
CA TRP A 50 20.38 4.92 -21.96
C TRP A 50 20.91 3.62 -22.57
N ILE A 51 22.22 3.53 -22.83
CA ILE A 51 22.85 2.26 -23.23
C ILE A 51 22.66 1.22 -22.14
N CYS A 52 22.91 1.56 -20.88
CA CYS A 52 22.70 0.65 -19.75
C CYS A 52 21.22 0.21 -19.63
N VAL A 53 20.27 1.14 -19.82
CA VAL A 53 18.83 0.82 -19.85
C VAL A 53 18.51 -0.18 -20.95
N LEU A 54 19.01 0.05 -22.17
CA LEU A 54 18.77 -0.84 -23.32
C LEU A 54 19.36 -2.24 -23.10
N LEU A 55 20.60 -2.33 -22.63
CA LEU A 55 21.27 -3.61 -22.38
C LEU A 55 20.56 -4.40 -21.27
N LEU A 56 20.20 -3.73 -20.16
CA LEU A 56 19.48 -4.37 -19.07
C LEU A 56 18.06 -4.79 -19.51
N THR A 57 17.40 -3.98 -20.34
CA THR A 57 16.09 -4.33 -20.92
C THR A 57 16.20 -5.56 -21.79
N ALA A 58 17.17 -5.63 -22.70
CA ALA A 58 17.36 -6.77 -23.59
C ALA A 58 17.63 -8.06 -22.80
N GLY A 59 18.65 -8.06 -21.93
CA GLY A 59 18.99 -9.21 -21.09
C GLY A 59 17.84 -9.60 -20.15
N GLY A 60 17.20 -8.60 -19.54
CA GLY A 60 16.04 -8.80 -18.67
C GLY A 60 14.84 -9.41 -19.39
N ALA A 61 14.54 -9.00 -20.63
CA ALA A 61 13.45 -9.55 -21.43
C ALA A 61 13.65 -11.03 -21.76
N PHE A 62 14.88 -11.44 -22.10
CA PHE A 62 15.23 -12.84 -22.30
C PHE A 62 15.05 -13.65 -21.02
N LEU A 63 15.58 -13.17 -19.89
CA LEU A 63 15.48 -13.82 -18.59
C LEU A 63 14.02 -13.94 -18.13
N THR A 64 13.27 -12.84 -18.20
CA THR A 64 11.85 -12.79 -17.82
C THR A 64 11.04 -13.80 -18.64
N ARG A 65 11.21 -13.79 -19.96
CA ARG A 65 10.53 -14.77 -20.83
C ARG A 65 10.93 -16.21 -20.52
N PHE A 66 12.20 -16.46 -20.27
CA PHE A 66 12.71 -17.78 -19.90
C PHE A 66 12.06 -18.28 -18.62
N VAL A 67 12.07 -17.46 -17.55
CA VAL A 67 11.46 -17.80 -16.26
C VAL A 67 9.94 -18.01 -16.40
N TRP A 68 9.23 -17.12 -17.11
CA TRP A 68 7.79 -17.30 -17.34
C TRP A 68 7.46 -18.57 -18.12
N ASN A 69 8.28 -18.94 -19.09
CA ASN A 69 8.10 -20.21 -19.81
C ASN A 69 8.38 -21.44 -18.92
N LEU A 70 9.32 -21.35 -17.98
CA LEU A 70 9.54 -22.40 -16.98
C LEU A 70 8.32 -22.53 -16.05
N LEU A 71 7.76 -21.41 -15.57
CA LEU A 71 6.55 -21.39 -14.75
C LEU A 71 5.35 -22.02 -15.49
N LEU A 72 5.18 -21.71 -16.78
CA LEU A 72 4.14 -22.31 -17.61
C LEU A 72 4.27 -23.84 -17.72
N LYS A 73 5.51 -24.37 -17.79
CA LYS A 73 5.76 -25.82 -17.84
C LYS A 73 5.53 -26.50 -16.50
N SER A 74 5.76 -25.80 -15.39
CA SER A 74 5.61 -26.34 -14.03
C SER A 74 4.15 -26.35 -13.54
N ASP A 75 3.23 -25.78 -14.32
CA ASP A 75 1.81 -25.68 -13.99
C ASP A 75 1.11 -27.06 -14.09
N VAL A 76 1.31 -27.86 -13.06
CA VAL A 76 0.72 -29.20 -12.94
C VAL A 76 -0.71 -29.06 -12.44
N LYS A 77 -1.67 -29.68 -13.14
CA LYS A 77 -3.05 -29.85 -12.67
C LYS A 77 -3.03 -30.48 -11.28
N ARG A 78 -3.39 -29.74 -10.25
CA ARG A 78 -3.67 -30.31 -8.93
C ARG A 78 -5.17 -30.45 -8.77
N GLU A 79 -5.59 -31.66 -8.45
CA GLU A 79 -6.96 -31.91 -7.98
C GLU A 79 -7.22 -31.07 -6.74
N LYS A 80 -8.30 -30.31 -6.78
CA LYS A 80 -8.81 -29.60 -5.62
C LYS A 80 -9.43 -30.61 -4.65
N LYS A 81 -8.81 -30.78 -3.51
CA LYS A 81 -9.48 -31.34 -2.34
C LYS A 81 -10.05 -30.18 -1.54
N GLU A 82 -11.34 -29.92 -1.64
CA GLU A 82 -12.01 -29.00 -0.73
C GLU A 82 -11.77 -29.44 0.71
N THR A 83 -11.32 -28.52 1.54
CA THR A 83 -11.07 -28.79 2.95
C THR A 83 -12.22 -28.20 3.74
N GLU A 84 -12.94 -28.99 4.51
CA GLU A 84 -13.91 -28.47 5.46
C GLU A 84 -13.21 -27.52 6.43
N VAL A 85 -13.69 -26.28 6.48
CA VAL A 85 -13.24 -25.26 7.41
C VAL A 85 -14.41 -24.85 8.28
N THR A 86 -14.32 -25.26 9.54
CA THR A 86 -15.36 -24.99 10.55
C THR A 86 -15.16 -23.64 11.24
N GLY A 87 -16.18 -23.14 11.94
CA GLY A 87 -16.04 -21.97 12.80
C GLY A 87 -14.95 -22.13 13.87
N LYS A 88 -14.74 -23.37 14.39
CA LYS A 88 -13.64 -23.68 15.33
C LYS A 88 -12.26 -23.43 14.68
N THR A 89 -12.10 -23.78 13.41
CA THR A 89 -10.83 -23.52 12.67
C THR A 89 -10.57 -22.03 12.57
N PHE A 90 -11.60 -21.24 12.27
CA PHE A 90 -11.50 -19.78 12.22
C PHE A 90 -11.09 -19.20 13.57
N LEU A 91 -11.81 -19.54 14.64
CA LEU A 91 -11.52 -19.03 15.99
C LEU A 91 -10.12 -19.44 16.45
N LEU A 92 -9.72 -20.69 16.23
CA LEU A 92 -8.38 -21.16 16.58
C LEU A 92 -7.29 -20.41 15.79
N THR A 93 -7.49 -20.16 14.49
CA THR A 93 -6.53 -19.42 13.67
C THR A 93 -6.43 -17.96 14.16
N ALA A 94 -7.55 -17.31 14.45
CA ALA A 94 -7.57 -15.96 14.99
C ALA A 94 -6.88 -15.87 16.36
N LEU A 95 -7.15 -16.84 17.25
CA LEU A 95 -6.50 -16.92 18.55
C LEU A 95 -4.99 -17.13 18.44
N ILE A 96 -4.53 -18.02 17.54
CA ILE A 96 -3.09 -18.23 17.31
C ILE A 96 -2.42 -16.94 16.82
N LEU A 97 -3.02 -16.22 15.87
CA LEU A 97 -2.49 -14.94 15.38
C LEU A 97 -2.42 -13.91 16.52
N PHE A 98 -3.49 -13.77 17.30
CA PHE A 98 -3.52 -12.89 18.45
C PHE A 98 -2.44 -13.23 19.49
N LEU A 99 -2.26 -14.53 19.79
CA LEU A 99 -1.21 -15.01 20.70
C LEU A 99 0.21 -14.81 20.15
N CYS A 100 0.40 -14.82 18.83
CA CYS A 100 1.69 -14.46 18.22
C CYS A 100 2.06 -12.99 18.47
N TYR A 101 1.08 -12.09 18.46
CA TYR A 101 1.30 -10.65 18.71
C TYR A 101 1.44 -10.31 20.19
N LEU A 102 0.79 -11.06 21.08
CA LEU A 102 0.69 -10.75 22.50
C LEU A 102 2.03 -10.59 23.22
N PRO A 103 3.06 -11.45 23.02
CA PRO A 103 4.36 -11.27 23.66
C PRO A 103 5.05 -9.96 23.23
N VAL A 104 4.92 -9.59 21.95
CA VAL A 104 5.51 -8.34 21.44
C VAL A 104 4.73 -7.15 21.98
N PHE A 105 3.40 -7.20 22.04
CA PHE A 105 2.58 -6.18 22.68
C PHE A 105 3.00 -5.94 24.14
N LEU A 106 3.20 -7.01 24.92
CA LEU A 106 3.66 -6.89 26.31
C LEU A 106 5.11 -6.36 26.40
N ALA A 107 5.95 -6.64 25.41
CA ALA A 107 7.30 -6.10 25.34
C ALA A 107 7.31 -4.58 25.05
N VAL A 108 6.33 -4.08 24.25
CA VAL A 108 6.26 -2.69 23.81
C VAL A 108 5.01 -1.97 24.32
N TYR A 109 4.50 -2.37 25.48
CA TYR A 109 3.28 -1.82 26.08
C TYR A 109 3.35 -0.28 26.18
N PRO A 110 2.31 0.44 25.81
CA PRO A 110 0.93 0.05 25.43
C PRO A 110 0.72 -0.19 23.93
N GLY A 111 1.77 -0.35 23.14
CA GLY A 111 1.82 -0.48 21.68
C GLY A 111 2.66 0.63 21.08
N PHE A 112 2.76 0.67 19.75
CA PHE A 112 3.47 1.76 19.04
C PHE A 112 2.49 2.93 18.80
N PHE A 113 2.39 3.84 19.77
CA PHE A 113 1.57 5.05 19.68
C PHE A 113 2.39 6.19 19.05
N VAL A 114 2.52 6.14 17.73
CA VAL A 114 3.41 6.99 16.93
C VAL A 114 2.73 7.48 15.64
N TYR A 115 3.44 8.24 14.86
CA TYR A 115 2.99 8.92 13.65
C TYR A 115 1.89 9.94 13.95
N ASP A 116 0.71 9.72 13.36
CA ASP A 116 -0.42 10.65 13.45
C ASP A 116 -1.29 10.39 14.71
N ALA A 117 -0.97 9.34 15.50
CA ALA A 117 -1.85 8.85 16.56
C ALA A 117 -2.08 9.87 17.68
N GLN A 118 -1.06 10.66 18.02
CA GLN A 118 -1.18 11.73 19.02
C GLN A 118 -2.08 12.86 18.52
N ASP A 119 -1.87 13.33 17.30
CA ASP A 119 -2.68 14.40 16.71
C ASP A 119 -4.15 13.97 16.59
N GLU A 120 -4.39 12.72 16.19
CA GLU A 120 -5.74 12.14 16.13
C GLU A 120 -6.40 12.08 17.50
N LEU A 121 -5.65 11.69 18.56
CA LEU A 121 -6.16 11.70 19.93
C LEU A 121 -6.47 13.14 20.40
N MET A 122 -5.57 14.08 20.13
CA MET A 122 -5.74 15.47 20.54
C MET A 122 -6.95 16.13 19.90
N GLN A 123 -7.29 15.82 18.66
CA GLN A 123 -8.54 16.28 18.05
C GLN A 123 -9.78 15.85 18.85
N VAL A 124 -9.80 14.65 19.40
CA VAL A 124 -10.92 14.16 20.23
C VAL A 124 -10.91 14.79 21.63
N VAL A 125 -9.72 14.95 22.23
CA VAL A 125 -9.56 15.54 23.57
C VAL A 125 -9.97 17.01 23.57
N THR A 126 -9.51 17.79 22.60
CA THR A 126 -9.77 19.23 22.47
C THR A 126 -11.10 19.52 21.78
N ARG A 127 -11.71 18.53 21.12
CA ARG A 127 -12.88 18.68 20.24
C ARG A 127 -12.63 19.67 19.08
N SER A 128 -11.39 19.81 18.66
CA SER A 128 -11.00 20.60 17.50
C SER A 128 -10.63 19.64 16.36
N PHE A 129 -11.55 19.45 15.42
CA PHE A 129 -11.40 18.47 14.36
C PHE A 129 -10.90 19.12 13.07
N SER A 130 -10.09 18.37 12.32
CA SER A 130 -9.61 18.74 10.99
C SER A 130 -9.74 17.55 10.03
N THR A 131 -9.99 17.83 8.75
CA THR A 131 -10.02 16.83 7.69
C THR A 131 -8.63 16.34 7.27
N HIS A 132 -7.55 16.81 7.92
CA HIS A 132 -6.19 16.35 7.66
C HIS A 132 -6.04 14.84 7.90
N HIS A 133 -6.57 14.36 9.01
CA HIS A 133 -6.68 12.91 9.26
C HIS A 133 -8.09 12.41 8.99
N PRO A 134 -8.25 11.16 8.52
CA PRO A 134 -9.56 10.57 8.28
C PRO A 134 -10.41 10.53 9.56
N LEU A 135 -11.48 11.31 9.62
CA LEU A 135 -12.29 11.51 10.83
C LEU A 135 -12.86 10.21 11.41
N ALA A 136 -13.15 9.22 10.58
CA ALA A 136 -13.60 7.91 11.06
C ALA A 136 -12.52 7.21 11.92
N HIS A 137 -11.24 7.31 11.54
CA HIS A 137 -10.15 6.75 12.32
C HIS A 137 -9.87 7.61 13.55
N VAL A 138 -9.89 8.94 13.42
CA VAL A 138 -9.78 9.90 14.55
C VAL A 138 -10.78 9.56 15.66
N LEU A 139 -12.07 9.40 15.30
CA LEU A 139 -13.11 9.06 16.26
C LEU A 139 -12.93 7.67 16.86
N MET A 140 -12.49 6.69 16.08
CA MET A 140 -12.29 5.33 16.56
C MET A 140 -11.10 5.27 17.52
N LEU A 141 -9.94 5.78 17.15
CA LEU A 141 -8.73 5.78 17.97
C LEU A 141 -8.93 6.66 19.21
N GLY A 142 -9.18 7.94 19.00
CA GLY A 142 -9.33 8.90 20.08
C GLY A 142 -10.55 8.61 20.95
N GLY A 143 -11.65 8.13 20.37
CA GLY A 143 -12.86 7.74 21.11
C GLY A 143 -12.63 6.58 22.06
N ILE A 144 -11.96 5.50 21.62
CA ILE A 144 -11.62 4.36 22.50
C ILE A 144 -10.69 4.84 23.62
N ILE A 145 -9.60 5.55 23.27
CA ILE A 145 -8.61 6.00 24.26
C ILE A 145 -9.27 6.93 25.28
N GLN A 146 -10.03 7.91 24.84
CA GLN A 146 -10.66 8.91 25.71
C GLN A 146 -11.77 8.29 26.59
N LEU A 147 -12.52 7.32 26.06
CA LEU A 147 -13.54 6.61 26.84
C LEU A 147 -12.90 5.84 28.01
N VAL A 148 -11.82 5.09 27.71
CA VAL A 148 -11.08 4.33 28.74
C VAL A 148 -10.41 5.27 29.73
N HIS A 149 -9.80 6.36 29.25
CA HIS A 149 -9.19 7.39 30.12
C HIS A 149 -10.22 7.99 31.10
N LYS A 150 -11.42 8.32 30.63
CA LYS A 150 -12.48 8.88 31.51
C LYS A 150 -12.88 7.94 32.64
N VAL A 151 -12.79 6.62 32.42
CA VAL A 151 -13.17 5.62 33.44
C VAL A 151 -12.00 5.26 34.34
N SER A 152 -10.79 5.16 33.79
CA SER A 152 -9.59 4.64 34.49
C SER A 152 -8.61 5.71 34.97
N GLY A 153 -8.70 6.93 34.45
CA GLY A 153 -7.68 7.98 34.65
C GLY A 153 -6.36 7.74 33.90
N SER A 154 -6.25 6.68 33.08
CA SER A 154 -5.00 6.27 32.43
C SER A 154 -5.08 6.32 30.91
N TYR A 155 -4.25 7.15 30.29
CA TYR A 155 -4.06 7.17 28.83
C TYR A 155 -3.36 5.88 28.34
N ASN A 156 -2.40 5.35 29.09
CA ASN A 156 -1.74 4.09 28.74
C ASN A 156 -2.73 2.93 28.63
N LEU A 157 -3.67 2.82 29.55
CA LEU A 157 -4.72 1.80 29.46
C LEU A 157 -5.61 2.04 28.25
N GLY A 158 -5.92 3.29 27.93
CA GLY A 158 -6.67 3.67 26.73
C GLY A 158 -5.98 3.24 25.45
N ILE A 159 -4.68 3.56 25.31
CA ILE A 159 -3.84 3.17 24.16
C ILE A 159 -3.75 1.63 24.07
N ALA A 160 -3.51 0.95 25.20
CA ALA A 160 -3.48 -0.50 25.25
C ALA A 160 -4.80 -1.15 24.79
N CYS A 161 -5.95 -0.62 25.23
CA CYS A 161 -7.26 -1.09 24.78
C CYS A 161 -7.45 -0.90 23.27
N TYR A 162 -7.04 0.24 22.71
CA TYR A 162 -7.08 0.45 21.26
C TYR A 162 -6.17 -0.54 20.54
N THR A 163 -4.93 -0.73 21.01
CA THR A 163 -3.97 -1.68 20.40
C THR A 163 -4.51 -3.11 20.43
N LEU A 164 -5.09 -3.55 21.56
CA LEU A 164 -5.74 -4.87 21.68
C LEU A 164 -6.94 -5.02 20.73
N PHE A 165 -7.76 -3.97 20.61
CA PHE A 165 -8.86 -3.95 19.64
C PHE A 165 -8.34 -4.14 18.20
N GLN A 166 -7.30 -3.41 17.80
CA GLN A 166 -6.66 -3.51 16.48
C GLN A 166 -6.05 -4.89 16.25
N MET A 167 -5.32 -5.44 17.26
CA MET A 167 -4.78 -6.80 17.22
C MET A 167 -5.87 -7.83 16.98
N MET A 168 -7.00 -7.73 17.70
CA MET A 168 -8.12 -8.65 17.53
C MET A 168 -8.76 -8.53 16.15
N ALA A 169 -9.03 -7.31 15.70
CA ALA A 169 -9.61 -7.05 14.39
C ALA A 169 -8.75 -7.62 13.26
N LEU A 170 -7.44 -7.36 13.26
CA LEU A 170 -6.51 -7.86 12.26
C LEU A 170 -6.32 -9.38 12.34
N SER A 171 -6.29 -9.96 13.55
CA SER A 171 -6.27 -11.41 13.73
C SER A 171 -7.49 -12.09 13.10
N CYS A 172 -8.68 -11.52 13.28
CA CYS A 172 -9.91 -12.02 12.66
C CYS A 172 -9.88 -11.87 11.13
N ILE A 173 -9.42 -10.72 10.60
CA ILE A 173 -9.31 -10.48 9.16
C ILE A 173 -8.34 -11.46 8.51
N PHE A 174 -7.16 -11.65 9.08
CA PHE A 174 -6.17 -12.58 8.55
C PHE A 174 -6.61 -14.04 8.68
N ALA A 175 -7.23 -14.42 9.81
CA ALA A 175 -7.83 -15.74 9.97
C ALA A 175 -8.93 -16.00 8.94
N TYR A 176 -9.78 -15.02 8.66
CA TYR A 176 -10.78 -15.11 7.59
C TYR A 176 -10.12 -15.39 6.24
N GLY A 177 -9.07 -14.65 5.89
CA GLY A 177 -8.33 -14.86 4.64
C GLY A 177 -7.73 -16.27 4.53
N ILE A 178 -7.06 -16.74 5.58
CA ILE A 178 -6.49 -18.10 5.64
C ILE A 178 -7.59 -19.14 5.48
N CYS A 179 -8.70 -19.01 6.21
CA CYS A 179 -9.83 -19.92 6.14
C CYS A 179 -10.51 -19.89 4.76
N HIS A 180 -10.62 -18.71 4.13
CA HIS A 180 -11.16 -18.55 2.79
C HIS A 180 -10.31 -19.29 1.75
N LEU A 181 -8.99 -19.12 1.78
CA LEU A 181 -8.07 -19.83 0.88
C LEU A 181 -8.04 -21.33 1.15
N ARG A 182 -8.21 -21.77 2.40
CA ARG A 182 -8.34 -23.20 2.74
C ARG A 182 -9.61 -23.80 2.18
N LYS A 183 -10.74 -23.11 2.20
CA LYS A 183 -11.98 -23.55 1.53
C LYS A 183 -11.78 -23.67 0.01
N GLU A 184 -10.90 -22.85 -0.56
CA GLU A 184 -10.52 -22.93 -1.97
C GLU A 184 -9.50 -24.03 -2.27
N GLY A 185 -9.17 -24.92 -1.32
CA GLY A 185 -8.28 -26.07 -1.50
C GLY A 185 -6.84 -25.85 -1.03
N MET A 186 -6.54 -24.78 -0.30
CA MET A 186 -5.23 -24.61 0.35
C MET A 186 -5.04 -25.63 1.47
N GLY A 187 -4.05 -26.51 1.32
CA GLY A 187 -3.78 -27.57 2.29
C GLY A 187 -3.37 -27.04 3.66
N LYS A 188 -3.61 -27.84 4.72
CA LYS A 188 -3.35 -27.49 6.13
C LYS A 188 -1.94 -26.95 6.37
N ARG A 189 -0.89 -27.57 5.81
CA ARG A 189 0.51 -27.12 5.98
C ARG A 189 0.73 -25.70 5.48
N LYS A 190 0.19 -25.35 4.30
CA LYS A 190 0.29 -23.99 3.75
C LYS A 190 -0.50 -22.99 4.58
N GLY A 191 -1.67 -23.41 5.11
CA GLY A 191 -2.43 -22.56 6.04
C GLY A 191 -1.64 -22.25 7.31
N ILE A 192 -0.96 -23.24 7.89
CA ILE A 192 -0.07 -23.03 9.05
C ILE A 192 1.09 -22.08 8.70
N LEU A 193 1.77 -22.30 7.57
CA LEU A 193 2.87 -21.42 7.14
C LEU A 193 2.39 -19.97 6.93
N MET A 194 1.22 -19.78 6.35
CA MET A 194 0.63 -18.44 6.19
C MET A 194 0.27 -17.83 7.55
N THR A 195 -0.25 -18.63 8.50
CA THR A 195 -0.53 -18.17 9.86
C THR A 195 0.76 -17.71 10.57
N LEU A 196 1.82 -18.51 10.50
CA LEU A 196 3.12 -18.17 11.09
C LEU A 196 3.74 -16.93 10.40
N TYR A 197 3.65 -16.84 9.08
CA TYR A 197 4.14 -15.67 8.36
C TYR A 197 3.40 -14.38 8.78
N LEU A 198 2.07 -14.39 8.77
CA LEU A 198 1.26 -13.22 9.16
C LEU A 198 1.39 -12.91 10.65
N GLY A 199 1.62 -13.91 11.50
CA GLY A 199 1.73 -13.75 12.95
C GLY A 199 3.13 -13.38 13.46
N LEU A 200 4.19 -13.67 12.69
CA LEU A 200 5.57 -13.54 13.19
C LEU A 200 6.48 -12.66 12.31
N PHE A 201 6.06 -12.31 11.07
CA PHE A 201 6.90 -11.47 10.24
C PHE A 201 7.01 -10.05 10.84
N PRO A 202 8.23 -9.56 11.16
CA PRO A 202 8.41 -8.40 12.02
C PRO A 202 7.66 -7.14 11.55
N THR A 203 7.75 -6.78 10.28
CA THR A 203 7.03 -5.61 9.74
C THR A 203 5.52 -5.73 9.96
N ILE A 204 4.93 -6.92 9.73
CA ILE A 204 3.49 -7.14 9.95
C ILE A 204 3.16 -6.99 11.43
N VAL A 205 3.93 -7.62 12.33
CA VAL A 205 3.72 -7.56 13.79
C VAL A 205 3.75 -6.11 14.27
N MET A 206 4.75 -5.34 13.84
CA MET A 206 4.88 -3.95 14.28
C MET A 206 3.73 -3.08 13.81
N PHE A 207 3.24 -3.25 12.58
CA PHE A 207 2.08 -2.50 12.10
C PHE A 207 0.73 -3.02 12.62
N VAL A 208 0.65 -4.26 13.10
CA VAL A 208 -0.50 -4.73 13.89
C VAL A 208 -0.56 -4.04 15.25
N LEU A 209 0.59 -3.71 15.85
CA LEU A 209 0.69 -3.06 17.16
C LEU A 209 0.78 -1.52 17.07
N CYS A 210 0.88 -0.96 15.86
CA CYS A 210 0.98 0.47 15.64
C CYS A 210 -0.40 1.12 15.59
N SER A 211 -0.61 2.12 16.43
CA SER A 211 -1.90 2.83 16.56
C SER A 211 -2.26 3.67 15.32
N ALA A 212 -1.33 3.86 14.38
CA ALA A 212 -1.64 4.56 13.13
C ALA A 212 -2.62 3.75 12.26
N LYS A 213 -3.39 4.48 11.47
CA LYS A 213 -4.44 3.97 10.55
C LYS A 213 -3.97 2.90 9.54
N ASP A 214 -2.67 2.79 9.32
CA ASP A 214 -2.06 1.97 8.26
C ASP A 214 -2.28 0.46 8.45
N GLY A 215 -2.29 -0.03 9.70
CA GLY A 215 -2.56 -1.43 10.00
C GLY A 215 -3.98 -1.84 9.61
N LEU A 216 -4.98 -1.08 10.05
CA LEU A 216 -6.40 -1.33 9.74
C LEU A 216 -6.70 -1.13 8.25
N PHE A 217 -6.13 -0.08 7.63
CA PHE A 217 -6.20 0.12 6.19
C PHE A 217 -5.69 -1.12 5.43
N THR A 218 -4.53 -1.65 5.81
CA THR A 218 -3.95 -2.87 5.22
C THR A 218 -4.87 -4.07 5.38
N GLY A 219 -5.47 -4.25 6.56
CA GLY A 219 -6.44 -5.33 6.81
C GLY A 219 -7.68 -5.22 5.92
N MET A 220 -8.23 -4.01 5.74
CA MET A 220 -9.37 -3.78 4.85
C MET A 220 -9.02 -4.01 3.39
N LEU A 221 -7.85 -3.54 2.93
CA LEU A 221 -7.38 -3.78 1.57
C LEU A 221 -7.16 -5.28 1.30
N PHE A 222 -6.60 -6.01 2.27
CA PHE A 222 -6.45 -7.47 2.18
C PHE A 222 -7.80 -8.18 2.02
N LEU A 223 -8.79 -7.81 2.84
CA LEU A 223 -10.14 -8.37 2.77
C LEU A 223 -10.82 -8.02 1.44
N LEU A 224 -10.64 -6.78 0.98
CA LEU A 224 -11.18 -6.32 -0.31
C LEU A 224 -10.61 -7.13 -1.49
N VAL A 225 -9.30 -7.37 -1.52
CA VAL A 225 -8.65 -8.22 -2.55
C VAL A 225 -9.26 -9.62 -2.55
N LEU A 226 -9.50 -10.23 -1.38
CA LEU A 226 -10.14 -11.54 -1.28
C LEU A 226 -11.58 -11.53 -1.80
N MET A 227 -12.33 -10.46 -1.54
CA MET A 227 -13.71 -10.33 -2.03
C MET A 227 -13.77 -10.08 -3.53
N ILE A 228 -12.83 -9.29 -4.08
CA ILE A 228 -12.68 -9.13 -5.55
C ILE A 228 -12.35 -10.48 -6.19
N ARG A 229 -11.42 -11.26 -5.60
CA ARG A 229 -11.13 -12.64 -6.06
C ARG A 229 -12.39 -13.50 -6.10
N LYS A 230 -13.20 -13.48 -5.03
CA LYS A 230 -14.46 -14.21 -4.98
C LYS A 230 -15.44 -13.75 -6.06
N LEU A 231 -15.58 -12.43 -6.28
CA LEU A 231 -16.44 -11.86 -7.32
C LEU A 231 -16.01 -12.29 -8.73
N VAL A 232 -14.70 -12.24 -9.02
CA VAL A 232 -14.16 -12.61 -10.35
C VAL A 232 -14.25 -14.11 -10.61
N LYS A 233 -14.08 -14.94 -9.57
CA LYS A 233 -14.04 -16.40 -9.67
C LYS A 233 -15.44 -17.03 -9.69
N ASP A 234 -16.34 -16.54 -8.88
CA ASP A 234 -17.70 -17.05 -8.67
C ASP A 234 -18.69 -15.90 -8.47
N PRO A 235 -19.05 -15.19 -9.54
CA PRO A 235 -19.94 -14.04 -9.45
C PRO A 235 -21.37 -14.44 -8.99
N GLU A 236 -21.85 -15.62 -9.37
CA GLU A 236 -23.16 -16.11 -8.93
C GLU A 236 -23.19 -16.30 -7.41
N GLY A 237 -22.26 -17.08 -6.86
CA GLY A 237 -22.17 -17.30 -5.42
C GLY A 237 -21.91 -16.01 -4.65
N PHE A 238 -21.13 -15.08 -5.23
CA PHE A 238 -20.88 -13.76 -4.63
C PHE A 238 -22.18 -12.97 -4.44
N PHE A 239 -23.01 -12.85 -5.47
CA PHE A 239 -24.25 -12.08 -5.39
C PHE A 239 -25.42 -12.83 -4.73
N ARG A 240 -25.37 -14.17 -4.69
CA ARG A 240 -26.37 -14.98 -4.01
C ARG A 240 -26.24 -14.87 -2.48
N GLU A 241 -25.03 -14.84 -1.98
CA GLU A 241 -24.77 -14.77 -0.54
C GLU A 241 -24.48 -13.32 -0.09
N LYS A 242 -25.47 -12.66 0.52
CA LYS A 242 -25.38 -11.26 0.98
C LYS A 242 -24.12 -10.95 1.80
N LYS A 243 -23.59 -11.94 2.55
CA LYS A 243 -22.37 -11.77 3.35
C LYS A 243 -21.17 -11.33 2.52
N TYR A 244 -21.00 -11.85 1.28
CA TYR A 244 -19.86 -11.46 0.43
C TYR A 244 -20.01 -10.03 -0.08
N VAL A 245 -21.23 -9.64 -0.45
CA VAL A 245 -21.52 -8.24 -0.87
C VAL A 245 -21.27 -7.30 0.31
N LEU A 246 -21.70 -7.65 1.52
CA LEU A 246 -21.47 -6.85 2.73
C LEU A 246 -19.99 -6.76 3.11
N LEU A 247 -19.25 -7.87 3.04
CA LEU A 247 -17.80 -7.87 3.29
C LEU A 247 -17.05 -7.04 2.25
N PHE A 248 -17.43 -7.13 0.97
CA PHE A 248 -16.87 -6.32 -0.09
C PHE A 248 -17.15 -4.83 0.15
N ALA A 249 -18.42 -4.47 0.38
CA ALA A 249 -18.81 -3.09 0.59
C ALA A 249 -18.20 -2.51 1.87
N GLY A 250 -18.22 -3.26 2.97
CA GLY A 250 -17.66 -2.85 4.25
C GLY A 250 -16.13 -2.68 4.18
N SER A 251 -15.42 -3.63 3.56
CA SER A 251 -13.96 -3.52 3.40
C SER A 251 -13.55 -2.33 2.50
N ALA A 252 -14.25 -2.11 1.39
CA ALA A 252 -13.99 -0.97 0.52
C ALA A 252 -14.30 0.36 1.23
N LEU A 253 -15.45 0.45 1.90
CA LEU A 253 -15.86 1.66 2.63
C LEU A 253 -14.87 1.99 3.76
N LEU A 254 -14.53 1.02 4.61
CA LEU A 254 -13.59 1.23 5.72
C LEU A 254 -12.17 1.52 5.22
N MET A 255 -11.72 0.88 4.13
CA MET A 255 -10.45 1.22 3.48
C MET A 255 -10.40 2.71 3.08
N MET A 256 -11.45 3.22 2.46
CA MET A 256 -11.54 4.64 2.07
C MET A 256 -11.66 5.58 3.29
N LEU A 257 -12.40 5.16 4.34
CA LEU A 257 -12.59 5.94 5.57
C LEU A 257 -11.35 5.95 6.48
N PHE A 258 -10.41 5.00 6.32
CA PHE A 258 -9.17 5.00 7.09
C PHE A 258 -8.03 5.76 6.40
N ARG A 259 -8.07 5.94 5.07
CA ARG A 259 -7.07 6.72 4.36
C ARG A 259 -7.68 7.38 3.11
N HIS A 260 -7.43 8.69 2.94
CA HIS A 260 -7.95 9.46 1.80
C HIS A 260 -7.51 8.91 0.44
N ASN A 261 -6.26 8.42 0.32
CA ASN A 261 -5.77 7.81 -0.91
C ASN A 261 -6.52 6.53 -1.29
N GLY A 262 -7.12 5.83 -0.33
CA GLY A 262 -8.01 4.69 -0.57
C GLY A 262 -9.22 5.05 -1.43
N PHE A 263 -9.77 6.25 -1.27
CA PHE A 263 -10.88 6.73 -2.11
C PHE A 263 -10.46 6.88 -3.57
N TYR A 264 -9.34 7.56 -3.82
CA TYR A 264 -8.86 7.74 -5.20
C TYR A 264 -8.50 6.41 -5.86
N ALA A 265 -7.84 5.52 -5.13
CA ALA A 265 -7.53 4.17 -5.61
C ALA A 265 -8.79 3.37 -5.94
N PHE A 266 -9.82 3.41 -5.07
CA PHE A 266 -11.07 2.68 -5.30
C PHE A 266 -11.90 3.28 -6.43
N LEU A 267 -11.92 4.61 -6.58
CA LEU A 267 -12.62 5.29 -7.67
C LEU A 267 -12.07 4.85 -9.03
N VAL A 268 -10.74 4.93 -9.20
CA VAL A 268 -10.08 4.49 -10.45
C VAL A 268 -10.27 2.98 -10.64
N PHE A 269 -10.16 2.19 -9.56
CA PHE A 269 -10.42 0.76 -9.62
C PHE A 269 -11.81 0.44 -10.13
N ALA A 270 -12.83 1.14 -9.64
CA ALA A 270 -14.22 0.92 -10.06
C ALA A 270 -14.39 1.13 -11.57
N PHE A 271 -13.84 2.21 -12.12
CA PHE A 271 -13.89 2.47 -13.56
C PHE A 271 -13.16 1.39 -14.37
N LEU A 272 -11.94 1.03 -13.98
CA LEU A 272 -11.17 0.01 -14.68
C LEU A 272 -11.83 -1.36 -14.57
N PHE A 273 -12.34 -1.73 -13.41
CA PHE A 273 -13.02 -3.00 -13.18
C PHE A 273 -14.28 -3.11 -14.05
N LEU A 274 -15.09 -2.06 -14.11
CA LEU A 274 -16.27 -2.03 -14.97
C LEU A 274 -15.88 -2.08 -16.46
N GLY A 275 -14.77 -1.44 -16.87
CA GLY A 275 -14.23 -1.56 -18.23
C GLY A 275 -13.80 -2.99 -18.59
N LEU A 276 -13.26 -3.74 -17.62
CA LEU A 276 -12.77 -5.10 -17.79
C LEU A 276 -13.88 -6.18 -17.65
N HIS A 277 -15.16 -5.81 -17.42
CA HIS A 277 -16.24 -6.76 -17.12
C HIS A 277 -16.39 -7.90 -18.15
N LYS A 278 -16.17 -7.62 -19.44
CA LYS A 278 -16.21 -8.64 -20.51
C LYS A 278 -15.07 -9.64 -20.37
N VAL A 279 -13.86 -9.16 -20.14
CA VAL A 279 -12.65 -10.01 -19.95
C VAL A 279 -12.84 -10.92 -18.73
N MET A 280 -13.47 -10.42 -17.68
CA MET A 280 -13.76 -11.19 -16.48
C MET A 280 -14.94 -12.13 -16.61
N GLY A 281 -15.76 -12.03 -17.67
CA GLY A 281 -16.98 -12.82 -17.83
C GLY A 281 -18.13 -12.35 -16.92
N LEU A 282 -18.15 -11.07 -16.54
CA LEU A 282 -19.13 -10.49 -15.61
C LEU A 282 -20.30 -9.77 -16.31
N THR A 283 -20.50 -10.02 -17.61
CA THR A 283 -21.52 -9.28 -18.41
C THR A 283 -22.92 -9.44 -17.82
N GLY A 284 -23.30 -10.62 -17.34
CA GLY A 284 -24.61 -10.87 -16.70
C GLY A 284 -24.79 -10.21 -15.33
N TYR A 285 -23.69 -9.77 -14.71
CA TYR A 285 -23.67 -9.17 -13.37
C TYR A 285 -23.33 -7.67 -13.37
N LEU A 286 -23.17 -7.07 -14.55
CA LEU A 286 -22.73 -5.67 -14.69
C LEU A 286 -23.62 -4.70 -13.91
N LYS A 287 -24.95 -4.77 -14.06
CA LYS A 287 -25.89 -3.90 -13.34
C LYS A 287 -25.73 -4.00 -11.83
N LYS A 288 -25.62 -5.24 -11.29
CA LYS A 288 -25.42 -5.47 -9.85
C LYS A 288 -24.09 -4.90 -9.38
N THR A 289 -23.03 -5.07 -10.15
CA THR A 289 -21.68 -4.55 -9.85
C THR A 289 -21.69 -3.02 -9.82
N VAL A 290 -22.32 -2.38 -10.83
CA VAL A 290 -22.46 -0.91 -10.88
C VAL A 290 -23.22 -0.40 -9.65
N LEU A 291 -24.35 -1.03 -9.30
CA LEU A 291 -25.15 -0.62 -8.13
C LEU A 291 -24.36 -0.73 -6.82
N VAL A 292 -23.59 -1.82 -6.63
CA VAL A 292 -22.76 -2.01 -5.44
C VAL A 292 -21.66 -0.94 -5.38
N PHE A 293 -20.96 -0.69 -6.49
CA PHE A 293 -19.89 0.33 -6.53
C PHE A 293 -20.43 1.74 -6.30
N ALA A 294 -21.54 2.10 -6.98
CA ALA A 294 -22.19 3.39 -6.78
C ALA A 294 -22.67 3.55 -5.32
N GLY A 295 -23.26 2.50 -4.75
CA GLY A 295 -23.69 2.50 -3.34
C GLY A 295 -22.53 2.69 -2.36
N ILE A 296 -21.38 2.05 -2.61
CA ILE A 296 -20.17 2.20 -1.78
C ILE A 296 -19.64 3.64 -1.87
N LEU A 297 -19.50 4.19 -3.08
CA LEU A 297 -19.03 5.56 -3.29
C LEU A 297 -19.99 6.59 -2.68
N ALA A 298 -21.29 6.41 -2.85
CA ALA A 298 -22.29 7.27 -2.22
C ALA A 298 -22.23 7.20 -0.70
N ALA A 299 -22.13 5.99 -0.12
CA ALA A 299 -21.99 5.80 1.32
C ALA A 299 -20.71 6.48 1.86
N TYR A 300 -19.58 6.34 1.15
CA TYR A 300 -18.34 7.04 1.53
C TYR A 300 -18.52 8.56 1.53
N LEU A 301 -19.08 9.14 0.46
CA LEU A 301 -19.27 10.59 0.37
C LEU A 301 -20.21 11.10 1.46
N ILE A 302 -21.30 10.38 1.73
CA ILE A 302 -22.26 10.73 2.79
C ILE A 302 -21.58 10.68 4.17
N LEU A 303 -20.87 9.60 4.47
CA LEU A 303 -20.22 9.43 5.78
C LEU A 303 -19.06 10.41 5.95
N ASN A 304 -18.19 10.57 4.95
CA ASN A 304 -17.03 11.45 5.06
C ASN A 304 -17.44 12.92 5.20
N LYS A 305 -18.33 13.39 4.34
CA LYS A 305 -18.87 14.77 4.44
C LYS A 305 -19.80 14.95 5.65
N GLY A 306 -20.59 13.94 5.98
CA GLY A 306 -21.46 13.96 7.16
C GLY A 306 -20.68 14.05 8.46
N LEU A 307 -19.57 13.30 8.59
CA LEU A 307 -18.67 13.41 9.75
C LEU A 307 -18.02 14.79 9.81
N ALA A 308 -17.49 15.30 8.70
CA ALA A 308 -16.88 16.63 8.66
C ALA A 308 -17.87 17.72 9.09
N PHE A 309 -19.10 17.66 8.59
CA PHE A 309 -20.16 18.60 8.97
C PHE A 309 -20.58 18.46 10.45
N ALA A 310 -20.82 17.24 10.92
CA ALA A 310 -21.28 16.98 12.28
C ALA A 310 -20.22 17.37 13.34
N LEU A 311 -18.94 17.26 13.01
CA LEU A 311 -17.81 17.61 13.88
C LEU A 311 -17.33 19.03 13.66
N GLN A 312 -17.91 19.79 12.73
CA GLN A 312 -17.45 21.12 12.33
C GLN A 312 -15.95 21.13 12.02
N ALA A 313 -15.48 20.09 11.33
CA ALA A 313 -14.06 19.89 11.06
C ALA A 313 -13.53 20.95 10.10
N GLN A 314 -12.39 21.54 10.46
CA GLN A 314 -11.68 22.49 9.61
C GLN A 314 -11.11 21.77 8.39
N ASP A 315 -11.09 22.44 7.24
CA ASP A 315 -10.47 21.91 6.04
C ASP A 315 -8.94 21.87 6.21
N ALA A 316 -8.32 20.79 5.76
CA ALA A 316 -6.87 20.64 5.78
C ALA A 316 -6.15 21.55 4.76
N GLY A 317 -6.91 22.13 3.82
CA GLY A 317 -6.39 22.94 2.72
C GLY A 317 -5.76 22.12 1.59
N SER A 318 -5.30 22.83 0.57
CA SER A 318 -4.84 22.25 -0.70
C SER A 318 -3.44 21.64 -0.64
N ARG A 319 -2.62 22.00 0.35
CA ARG A 319 -1.18 21.64 0.45
C ARG A 319 -0.92 20.13 0.39
N GLU A 320 -1.83 19.30 0.92
CA GLU A 320 -1.64 17.85 0.95
C GLU A 320 -1.73 17.24 -0.46
N MET A 321 -2.56 17.82 -1.33
CA MET A 321 -2.66 17.41 -2.73
C MET A 321 -1.53 17.98 -3.59
N LEU A 322 -0.89 19.05 -3.14
CA LEU A 322 0.17 19.78 -3.85
C LEU A 322 1.58 19.33 -3.46
N THR A 323 1.72 18.25 -2.70
CA THR A 323 3.00 17.72 -2.21
C THR A 323 4.06 17.63 -3.32
N VAL A 324 3.73 17.03 -4.47
CA VAL A 324 4.67 16.89 -5.60
C VAL A 324 4.97 18.23 -6.26
N PRO A 325 3.98 19.06 -6.65
CA PRO A 325 4.23 20.41 -7.15
C PRO A 325 5.11 21.28 -6.26
N ILE A 326 4.83 21.28 -4.94
CA ILE A 326 5.65 22.02 -3.96
C ILE A 326 7.10 21.56 -4.01
N GLN A 327 7.33 20.24 -3.91
CA GLN A 327 8.68 19.66 -3.93
C GLN A 327 9.43 19.94 -5.24
N GLN A 328 8.71 19.98 -6.37
CA GLN A 328 9.27 20.26 -7.69
C GLN A 328 9.73 21.70 -7.81
N MET A 329 8.88 22.67 -7.47
CA MET A 329 9.25 24.09 -7.50
C MET A 329 10.37 24.41 -6.51
N THR A 330 10.31 23.83 -5.31
CA THR A 330 11.35 24.01 -4.28
C THR A 330 12.69 23.46 -4.74
N ARG A 331 12.73 22.29 -5.40
CA ARG A 331 13.97 21.75 -5.95
C ARG A 331 14.60 22.69 -6.99
N VAL A 332 13.79 23.22 -7.90
CA VAL A 332 14.31 24.18 -8.90
C VAL A 332 14.87 25.40 -8.20
N TYR A 333 14.16 25.99 -7.22
CA TYR A 333 14.66 27.12 -6.45
C TYR A 333 15.99 26.79 -5.75
N ALA A 334 16.08 25.64 -5.09
CA ALA A 334 17.26 25.24 -4.32
C ALA A 334 18.49 24.90 -5.18
N MET A 335 18.29 24.36 -6.37
CA MET A 335 19.37 23.83 -7.22
C MET A 335 19.70 24.73 -8.43
N GLU A 336 18.72 25.46 -8.94
CA GLU A 336 18.78 26.20 -10.18
C GLU A 336 18.13 27.60 -10.05
N GLY A 337 18.08 28.15 -8.82
CA GLY A 337 17.35 29.39 -8.49
C GLY A 337 17.78 30.63 -9.26
N ASP A 338 19.06 30.67 -9.73
CA ASP A 338 19.56 31.76 -10.57
C ASP A 338 18.92 31.81 -11.96
N SER A 339 18.31 30.70 -12.39
CA SER A 339 17.61 30.59 -13.68
C SER A 339 16.16 31.07 -13.63
N LEU A 340 15.60 31.28 -12.43
CA LEU A 340 14.26 31.82 -12.23
C LEU A 340 14.27 33.34 -12.35
N SER A 341 13.29 33.89 -13.09
CA SER A 341 13.08 35.33 -13.14
C SER A 341 12.60 35.88 -11.78
N GLU A 342 12.82 37.16 -11.52
CA GLU A 342 12.33 37.81 -10.29
C GLU A 342 10.79 37.76 -10.18
N GLU A 343 10.06 37.77 -11.29
CA GLU A 343 8.60 37.59 -11.32
C GLU A 343 8.20 36.20 -10.85
N GLU A 344 8.91 35.15 -11.32
CA GLU A 344 8.67 33.76 -10.90
C GLU A 344 8.97 33.56 -9.41
N LYS A 345 10.08 34.12 -8.92
CA LYS A 345 10.44 34.07 -7.49
C LYS A 345 9.40 34.77 -6.62
N ASN A 346 9.04 35.99 -6.97
CA ASN A 346 8.05 36.77 -6.23
C ASN A 346 6.70 36.07 -6.19
N THR A 347 6.26 35.45 -7.30
CA THR A 347 5.01 34.69 -7.34
C THR A 347 5.12 33.41 -6.50
N LEU A 348 6.26 32.74 -6.46
CA LEU A 348 6.50 31.56 -5.63
C LEU A 348 6.49 31.93 -4.15
N PHE A 349 7.07 33.06 -3.77
CA PHE A 349 7.13 33.52 -2.38
C PHE A 349 5.76 33.90 -1.79
N GLU A 350 4.76 34.15 -2.64
CA GLU A 350 3.38 34.38 -2.16
C GLU A 350 2.77 33.12 -1.51
N ILE A 351 3.18 31.92 -1.92
CA ILE A 351 2.65 30.65 -1.40
C ILE A 351 3.68 29.85 -0.60
N LEU A 352 4.96 30.13 -0.76
CA LEU A 352 6.08 29.47 -0.08
C LEU A 352 7.12 30.53 0.30
N PRO A 353 7.15 31.00 1.55
CA PRO A 353 8.15 31.98 2.00
C PRO A 353 9.58 31.54 1.70
N GLU A 354 10.45 32.47 1.33
CA GLU A 354 11.85 32.18 0.97
C GLU A 354 12.59 31.42 2.09
N GLU A 355 12.33 31.78 3.34
CA GLU A 355 12.88 31.08 4.51
C GLU A 355 12.52 29.60 4.50
N ALA A 356 11.27 29.25 4.18
CA ALA A 356 10.81 27.87 4.11
C ALA A 356 11.50 27.09 2.99
N LEU A 357 11.79 27.72 1.84
CA LEU A 357 12.49 27.09 0.73
C LEU A 357 13.93 26.68 1.09
N SER A 358 14.55 27.37 2.06
CA SER A 358 15.89 27.01 2.58
C SER A 358 15.89 25.67 3.32
N HIS A 359 14.73 25.20 3.81
CA HIS A 359 14.56 23.89 4.46
C HIS A 359 14.35 22.74 3.48
N TYR A 360 14.63 22.94 2.18
CA TYR A 360 14.50 21.90 1.17
C TYR A 360 15.31 20.65 1.52
N THR A 361 14.63 19.52 1.52
CA THR A 361 15.25 18.19 1.62
C THR A 361 14.81 17.34 0.45
N PRO A 362 15.74 16.67 -0.28
CA PRO A 362 15.39 15.95 -1.50
C PRO A 362 14.38 14.81 -1.29
N LYS A 363 14.45 14.12 -0.14
CA LYS A 363 13.70 12.88 0.13
C LYS A 363 12.37 13.10 0.86
N VAL A 364 12.15 14.31 1.41
CA VAL A 364 10.97 14.63 2.24
C VAL A 364 10.47 16.02 1.89
N SER A 365 9.19 16.15 1.56
CA SER A 365 8.59 17.45 1.24
C SER A 365 8.04 18.19 2.46
N ASP A 366 7.79 17.49 3.57
CA ASP A 366 7.12 18.06 4.75
C ASP A 366 7.80 19.32 5.33
N PRO A 367 9.14 19.43 5.41
CA PRO A 367 9.78 20.63 5.96
C PRO A 367 9.42 21.93 5.23
N VAL A 368 9.20 21.84 3.91
CA VAL A 368 8.76 23.00 3.10
C VAL A 368 7.24 23.09 3.03
N LYS A 369 6.58 21.96 2.82
CA LYS A 369 5.12 21.88 2.67
C LYS A 369 4.36 22.48 3.87
N ILE A 370 4.90 22.36 5.07
CA ILE A 370 4.26 22.84 6.29
C ILE A 370 4.07 24.37 6.29
N ALA A 371 4.95 25.09 5.59
CA ALA A 371 4.91 26.55 5.46
C ALA A 371 4.09 27.04 4.25
N PHE A 372 3.44 26.12 3.52
CA PHE A 372 2.63 26.49 2.36
C PHE A 372 1.39 27.29 2.77
N ASP A 373 1.21 28.46 2.14
CA ASP A 373 0.06 29.31 2.37
C ASP A 373 -1.15 28.85 1.53
N ASN A 374 -2.06 28.10 2.19
CA ASN A 374 -3.28 27.63 1.56
C ASN A 374 -4.20 28.79 1.18
N GLU A 375 -4.29 29.87 2.01
CA GLU A 375 -5.20 30.97 1.75
C GLU A 375 -4.76 31.77 0.51
N ALA A 376 -3.46 32.02 0.38
CA ALA A 376 -2.92 32.68 -0.80
C ALA A 376 -3.18 31.83 -2.07
N TYR A 377 -2.92 30.51 -1.98
CA TYR A 377 -3.15 29.60 -3.09
C TYR A 377 -4.63 29.54 -3.51
N GLU A 378 -5.55 29.43 -2.56
CA GLU A 378 -6.99 29.27 -2.82
C GLU A 378 -7.65 30.53 -3.37
N LYS A 379 -7.04 31.72 -3.23
CA LYS A 379 -7.50 32.96 -3.87
C LYS A 379 -7.36 32.92 -5.39
N ASP A 380 -6.28 32.32 -5.92
CA ASP A 380 -6.05 32.19 -7.37
C ASP A 380 -5.22 30.94 -7.69
N PRO A 381 -5.82 29.74 -7.60
CA PRO A 381 -5.13 28.49 -7.91
C PRO A 381 -4.57 28.44 -9.35
N GLY A 382 -5.23 29.16 -10.28
CA GLY A 382 -4.84 29.19 -11.68
C GLY A 382 -3.47 29.87 -11.91
N LYS A 383 -3.20 30.97 -11.16
CA LYS A 383 -1.92 31.68 -11.16
C LYS A 383 -0.76 30.74 -10.80
N TYR A 384 -0.90 30.01 -9.69
CA TYR A 384 0.17 29.13 -9.19
C TYR A 384 0.30 27.83 -9.98
N LEU A 385 -0.78 27.29 -10.53
CA LEU A 385 -0.72 26.18 -11.48
C LEU A 385 0.02 26.59 -12.76
N LYS A 386 -0.21 27.81 -13.26
CA LYS A 386 0.51 28.38 -14.41
C LYS A 386 2.00 28.51 -14.10
N LEU A 387 2.34 29.05 -12.92
CA LEU A 387 3.73 29.15 -12.46
C LEU A 387 4.41 27.78 -12.42
N TRP A 388 3.75 26.78 -11.81
CA TRP A 388 4.27 25.40 -11.77
C TRP A 388 4.53 24.82 -13.14
N VAL A 389 3.62 25.01 -14.11
CA VAL A 389 3.81 24.57 -15.49
C VAL A 389 4.96 25.31 -16.16
N GLN A 390 5.06 26.64 -15.99
CA GLN A 390 6.11 27.46 -16.59
C GLN A 390 7.50 27.05 -16.10
N ILE A 391 7.69 26.90 -14.79
CA ILE A 391 8.95 26.43 -14.21
C ILE A 391 9.24 24.99 -14.69
N GLY A 392 8.25 24.10 -14.69
CA GLY A 392 8.44 22.71 -15.12
C GLY A 392 8.83 22.56 -16.60
N MET A 393 8.32 23.40 -17.48
CA MET A 393 8.72 23.42 -18.89
C MET A 393 10.16 23.88 -19.09
N LYS A 394 10.66 24.78 -18.24
CA LYS A 394 12.07 25.23 -18.25
C LYS A 394 13.00 24.18 -17.63
N HIS A 395 12.55 23.50 -16.58
CA HIS A 395 13.35 22.58 -15.74
C HIS A 395 12.75 21.16 -15.62
N PRO A 396 12.44 20.47 -16.74
CA PRO A 396 11.72 19.18 -16.69
C PRO A 396 12.49 18.09 -15.95
N PHE A 397 13.81 18.07 -16.04
CA PHE A 397 14.63 17.06 -15.35
C PHE A 397 14.73 17.31 -13.85
N ALA A 398 14.76 18.57 -13.41
CA ALA A 398 14.68 18.89 -12.00
C ALA A 398 13.34 18.44 -11.40
N TYR A 399 12.24 18.63 -12.13
CA TYR A 399 10.89 18.16 -11.72
C TYR A 399 10.81 16.65 -11.61
N LEU A 400 11.32 15.91 -12.59
CA LEU A 400 11.36 14.44 -12.54
C LEU A 400 12.21 13.95 -11.35
N ASN A 401 13.38 14.55 -11.15
CA ASN A 401 14.26 14.20 -10.05
C ASN A 401 13.65 14.53 -8.68
N ALA A 402 12.89 15.62 -8.55
CA ALA A 402 12.18 15.96 -7.31
C ALA A 402 11.17 14.86 -6.94
N TRP A 403 10.33 14.47 -7.89
CA TRP A 403 9.35 13.40 -7.67
C TRP A 403 10.00 12.04 -7.43
N PHE A 404 11.03 11.70 -8.17
CA PHE A 404 11.73 10.43 -7.99
C PHE A 404 12.39 10.35 -6.62
N MET A 405 13.00 11.44 -6.13
CA MET A 405 13.66 11.46 -4.83
C MET A 405 12.69 11.21 -3.66
N THR A 406 11.42 11.64 -3.75
CA THR A 406 10.42 11.36 -2.72
C THR A 406 9.77 9.99 -2.84
N SER A 407 9.98 9.26 -3.95
CA SER A 407 9.28 8.00 -4.24
C SER A 407 10.17 6.78 -4.49
N TYR A 408 11.48 6.95 -4.76
CA TYR A 408 12.32 5.84 -5.23
C TYR A 408 12.43 4.67 -4.24
N GLY A 409 12.25 4.89 -2.96
CA GLY A 409 12.21 3.83 -1.96
C GLY A 409 11.06 2.82 -2.13
N PHE A 410 10.03 3.18 -2.89
CA PHE A 410 8.94 2.27 -3.20
C PHE A 410 9.19 1.37 -4.42
N TRP A 411 10.18 1.70 -5.27
CA TRP A 411 10.42 0.98 -6.51
C TRP A 411 11.89 0.62 -6.77
N TYR A 412 12.85 1.12 -5.99
CA TYR A 412 14.24 0.69 -6.03
C TYR A 412 14.54 -0.27 -4.87
N PRO A 413 14.85 -1.55 -5.15
CA PRO A 413 14.98 -2.58 -4.11
C PRO A 413 16.10 -2.35 -3.11
N ASP A 414 17.16 -1.67 -3.51
CA ASP A 414 18.35 -1.46 -2.71
C ASP A 414 18.34 -0.14 -1.91
N THR A 415 17.23 0.60 -1.95
CA THR A 415 17.08 1.84 -1.18
C THR A 415 17.28 1.58 0.31
N VAL A 416 18.16 2.38 0.92
CA VAL A 416 18.26 2.50 2.37
C VAL A 416 17.25 3.54 2.83
N ILE A 417 16.34 3.15 3.73
CA ILE A 417 15.42 4.11 4.35
C ILE A 417 16.18 4.86 5.43
N ASP A 418 16.35 6.16 5.21
CA ASP A 418 17.10 7.08 6.06
C ASP A 418 16.42 8.45 6.20
N VAL A 419 15.15 8.55 5.78
CA VAL A 419 14.39 9.82 5.79
C VAL A 419 13.97 10.23 7.19
N TYR A 420 13.72 9.24 8.03
CA TYR A 420 13.39 9.38 9.43
C TYR A 420 14.15 8.32 10.24
N ARG A 421 13.94 8.28 11.54
CA ARG A 421 14.50 7.25 12.40
C ARG A 421 13.90 5.87 12.09
N GLY A 422 14.68 4.82 12.26
CA GLY A 422 14.29 3.44 11.96
C GLY A 422 14.85 2.95 10.63
N ASN A 423 14.29 1.87 10.12
CA ASN A 423 14.74 1.20 8.91
C ASN A 423 13.56 0.61 8.11
N THR A 424 13.83 -0.29 7.17
CA THR A 424 12.82 -0.95 6.33
C THR A 424 11.91 -1.93 7.07
N VAL A 425 12.19 -2.31 8.31
CA VAL A 425 11.30 -3.12 9.14
C VAL A 425 10.20 -2.26 9.74
N PHE A 426 10.61 -1.16 10.35
CA PHE A 426 9.72 -0.16 10.92
C PHE A 426 10.43 1.20 10.94
N THR A 427 9.80 2.22 10.40
CA THR A 427 10.33 3.58 10.35
C THR A 427 9.56 4.44 11.33
N PHE A 428 10.25 5.06 12.29
CA PHE A 428 9.65 6.07 13.17
C PHE A 428 9.57 7.42 12.44
N THR A 429 8.69 8.28 12.89
CA THR A 429 8.63 9.65 12.43
C THR A 429 9.85 10.45 12.91
N TYR A 430 10.05 11.61 12.66
CA TYR A 430 11.13 12.58 12.89
C TYR A 430 12.22 12.21 13.92
N GLY A 431 13.46 12.03 13.45
CA GLY A 431 14.60 11.62 14.29
C GLY A 431 14.99 12.58 15.40
N ASP A 432 14.71 13.88 15.25
CA ASP A 432 15.16 14.96 16.12
C ASP A 432 14.08 15.49 17.08
N SER A 433 12.86 14.96 17.00
CA SER A 433 11.79 15.36 17.90
C SER A 433 11.91 14.69 19.26
N SER A 434 11.76 15.42 20.36
CA SER A 434 11.65 14.85 21.72
C SER A 434 10.46 13.90 21.91
N TYR A 435 9.47 14.03 21.09
CA TYR A 435 8.31 13.24 20.85
C TYR A 435 8.66 11.89 20.26
N PHE A 436 9.62 11.81 19.35
CA PHE A 436 10.00 10.63 18.59
C PHE A 436 11.23 9.91 19.14
N GLY A 437 11.66 10.27 20.32
CA GLY A 437 12.68 9.51 21.03
C GLY A 437 12.23 8.11 21.43
N TYR A 438 10.89 7.89 21.45
CA TYR A 438 10.25 6.67 21.93
C TYR A 438 9.20 6.18 20.92
N GLU A 439 8.91 4.91 20.92
CA GLU A 439 7.85 4.27 20.14
C GLU A 439 6.45 4.51 20.73
N VAL A 440 6.34 5.40 21.69
CA VAL A 440 5.11 5.84 22.35
C VAL A 440 5.19 7.34 22.56
N GLU A 441 4.28 8.09 21.92
CA GLU A 441 4.18 9.53 22.03
C GLU A 441 3.29 9.93 23.22
N GLN A 442 3.46 11.17 23.70
CA GLN A 442 2.61 11.71 24.74
C GLN A 442 1.12 11.72 24.31
N PRO A 443 0.16 11.48 25.22
CA PRO A 443 0.30 11.30 26.66
C PRO A 443 0.57 9.84 27.10
N GLY A 444 1.03 8.98 26.20
CA GLY A 444 1.40 7.61 26.52
C GLY A 444 2.80 7.54 27.14
N GLU A 445 3.03 6.46 27.88
CA GLU A 445 4.33 6.11 28.46
C GLU A 445 4.66 4.67 28.15
N ARG A 446 5.88 4.47 27.63
CA ARG A 446 6.36 3.13 27.31
C ARG A 446 6.71 2.35 28.57
N HIS A 447 6.23 1.12 28.61
CA HIS A 447 6.61 0.14 29.61
C HIS A 447 6.90 -1.22 28.94
N SER A 448 7.88 -1.97 29.41
CA SER A 448 8.18 -3.29 28.87
C SER A 448 8.08 -4.36 29.96
N PHE A 449 7.21 -5.35 29.74
CA PHE A 449 7.11 -6.53 30.58
C PHE A 449 8.12 -7.62 30.15
N PHE A 450 8.66 -7.54 28.93
CA PHE A 450 9.68 -8.44 28.38
C PHE A 450 10.86 -7.66 27.78
N PRO A 451 11.77 -7.12 28.62
CA PRO A 451 12.86 -6.23 28.15
C PRO A 451 13.75 -6.83 27.06
N ALA A 452 14.02 -8.13 27.09
CA ALA A 452 14.85 -8.80 26.08
C ALA A 452 14.17 -8.82 24.70
N LEU A 453 12.86 -9.06 24.68
CA LEU A 453 12.08 -9.06 23.44
C LEU A 453 11.91 -7.63 22.92
N ASP A 454 11.71 -6.66 23.81
CA ASP A 454 11.70 -5.24 23.48
C ASP A 454 13.03 -4.80 22.86
N ALA A 455 14.17 -5.15 23.50
CA ALA A 455 15.49 -4.84 22.97
C ALA A 455 15.72 -5.44 21.58
N PHE A 456 15.22 -6.68 21.34
CA PHE A 456 15.30 -7.32 20.04
C PHE A 456 14.52 -6.56 18.96
N TYR A 457 13.24 -6.19 19.22
CA TYR A 457 12.44 -5.45 18.24
C TYR A 457 12.96 -4.03 18.03
N ARG A 458 13.48 -3.39 19.08
CA ARG A 458 14.16 -2.10 19.00
C ARG A 458 15.40 -2.17 18.12
N TRP A 459 16.27 -3.16 18.35
CA TRP A 459 17.43 -3.40 17.51
C TRP A 459 17.03 -3.64 16.06
N LEU A 460 16.06 -4.53 15.84
CA LEU A 460 15.56 -4.87 14.50
C LEU A 460 15.02 -3.64 13.73
N SER A 461 14.45 -2.66 14.43
CA SER A 461 13.86 -1.47 13.85
C SER A 461 14.83 -0.31 13.67
N LEU A 462 15.88 -0.24 14.48
CA LEU A 462 16.79 0.93 14.51
C LEU A 462 18.14 0.64 13.85
N ASP A 463 18.61 -0.61 13.87
CA ASP A 463 19.92 -0.95 13.31
C ASP A 463 19.84 -0.97 11.76
N PRO A 464 20.65 -0.15 11.07
CA PRO A 464 20.68 -0.13 9.62
C PRO A 464 21.34 -1.38 9.00
N MET A 465 21.94 -2.29 9.79
CA MET A 465 22.60 -3.51 9.32
C MET A 465 21.69 -4.37 8.45
N ILE A 466 20.39 -4.52 8.83
CA ILE A 466 19.42 -5.31 8.07
C ILE A 466 19.27 -4.82 6.63
N GLN A 467 19.34 -3.50 6.43
CA GLN A 467 19.27 -2.88 5.10
C GLN A 467 20.53 -3.11 4.27
N LYS A 468 21.64 -3.56 4.89
CA LYS A 468 22.94 -3.79 4.22
C LYS A 468 23.22 -5.26 3.93
N ILE A 469 22.55 -6.21 4.62
CA ILE A 469 22.76 -7.65 4.42
C ILE A 469 22.15 -8.09 3.09
N PRO A 470 22.96 -8.59 2.13
CA PRO A 470 22.44 -9.08 0.84
C PRO A 470 21.32 -10.12 1.05
N VAL A 471 20.33 -10.15 0.16
CA VAL A 471 19.15 -11.02 0.20
C VAL A 471 18.19 -10.69 1.36
N ILE A 472 18.67 -10.58 2.62
CA ILE A 472 17.82 -10.29 3.79
C ILE A 472 17.16 -8.92 3.62
N ARG A 473 17.89 -7.91 3.16
CA ARG A 473 17.34 -6.57 2.89
C ARG A 473 16.12 -6.60 1.97
N TRP A 474 16.09 -7.49 0.98
CA TRP A 474 14.96 -7.57 0.04
C TRP A 474 13.68 -8.10 0.66
N LEU A 475 13.76 -8.90 1.74
CA LEU A 475 12.58 -9.34 2.48
C LEU A 475 11.84 -8.17 3.15
N PHE A 476 12.57 -7.11 3.48
CA PHE A 476 12.05 -5.92 4.12
C PHE A 476 11.94 -4.71 3.17
N SER A 477 12.37 -4.85 1.91
CA SER A 477 12.35 -3.75 0.95
C SER A 477 10.98 -3.59 0.28
N PRO A 478 10.31 -2.43 0.40
CA PRO A 478 9.10 -2.13 -0.36
C PRO A 478 9.30 -2.29 -1.86
N GLY A 479 10.44 -1.79 -2.39
CA GLY A 479 10.76 -1.89 -3.82
C GLY A 479 10.93 -3.34 -4.29
N ALA A 480 11.58 -4.21 -3.49
CA ALA A 480 11.72 -5.62 -3.86
C ALA A 480 10.36 -6.33 -3.92
N LEU A 481 9.49 -6.12 -2.91
CA LEU A 481 8.16 -6.72 -2.89
C LEU A 481 7.27 -6.19 -4.01
N PHE A 482 7.34 -4.90 -4.31
CA PHE A 482 6.65 -4.33 -5.47
C PHE A 482 7.02 -5.07 -6.76
N TRP A 483 8.32 -5.32 -7.00
CA TRP A 483 8.77 -6.04 -8.19
C TRP A 483 8.35 -7.50 -8.20
N VAL A 484 8.36 -8.17 -7.05
CA VAL A 484 7.84 -9.55 -6.94
C VAL A 484 6.36 -9.60 -7.33
N ILE A 485 5.56 -8.69 -6.80
CA ILE A 485 4.12 -8.62 -7.11
C ILE A 485 3.91 -8.30 -8.59
N LEU A 486 4.57 -7.26 -9.11
CA LEU A 486 4.42 -6.86 -10.50
C LEU A 486 4.89 -7.95 -11.49
N PHE A 487 5.95 -8.68 -11.15
CA PHE A 487 6.44 -9.82 -11.93
C PHE A 487 5.37 -10.90 -12.10
N PHE A 488 4.69 -11.28 -11.01
CA PHE A 488 3.67 -12.32 -11.05
C PHE A 488 2.36 -11.84 -11.67
N LEU A 489 1.97 -10.58 -11.48
CA LEU A 489 0.82 -10.01 -12.17
C LEU A 489 1.05 -9.95 -13.68
N SER A 490 2.24 -9.55 -14.09
CA SER A 490 2.65 -9.57 -15.51
C SER A 490 2.69 -11.02 -16.07
N TYR A 491 3.15 -11.97 -15.26
CA TYR A 491 3.09 -13.41 -15.61
C TYR A 491 1.64 -13.89 -15.81
N PHE A 492 0.69 -13.50 -14.98
CA PHE A 492 -0.72 -13.86 -15.17
C PHE A 492 -1.25 -13.33 -16.50
N CYS A 493 -0.91 -12.09 -16.86
CA CYS A 493 -1.27 -11.55 -18.18
C CYS A 493 -0.54 -12.29 -19.33
N TYR A 494 0.74 -12.62 -19.16
CA TYR A 494 1.51 -13.39 -20.16
C TYR A 494 0.97 -14.80 -20.37
N SER A 495 0.48 -15.44 -19.31
CA SER A 495 -0.05 -16.82 -19.34
C SER A 495 -1.52 -16.91 -19.73
N GLY A 496 -2.20 -15.79 -20.04
CA GLY A 496 -3.63 -15.77 -20.34
C GLY A 496 -4.53 -16.02 -19.13
N GLN A 497 -4.03 -15.64 -17.93
CA GLN A 497 -4.74 -15.78 -16.66
C GLN A 497 -5.05 -14.40 -16.05
N GLU A 498 -5.39 -13.42 -16.88
CA GLU A 498 -5.62 -12.02 -16.51
C GLU A 498 -6.60 -11.86 -15.35
N LYS A 499 -7.59 -12.76 -15.27
CA LYS A 499 -8.56 -12.80 -14.16
C LYS A 499 -7.91 -12.90 -12.79
N LYS A 500 -6.72 -13.55 -12.69
CA LYS A 500 -5.96 -13.63 -11.44
C LYS A 500 -5.25 -12.33 -11.09
N ALA A 501 -4.92 -11.47 -12.07
CA ALA A 501 -4.29 -10.18 -11.83
C ALA A 501 -5.27 -9.11 -11.34
N VAL A 502 -6.53 -9.15 -11.82
CA VAL A 502 -7.54 -8.13 -11.54
C VAL A 502 -7.75 -7.84 -10.04
N PRO A 503 -7.80 -8.83 -9.13
CA PRO A 503 -7.97 -8.57 -7.70
C PRO A 503 -6.86 -7.71 -7.07
N TYR A 504 -5.66 -7.75 -7.62
CA TYR A 504 -4.52 -7.00 -7.12
C TYR A 504 -4.42 -5.59 -7.72
N LEU A 505 -5.26 -5.27 -8.71
CA LEU A 505 -5.28 -3.94 -9.33
C LEU A 505 -5.55 -2.84 -8.30
N ILE A 506 -6.43 -3.08 -7.34
CA ILE A 506 -6.68 -2.11 -6.26
C ILE A 506 -5.42 -1.85 -5.41
N ALA A 507 -4.60 -2.87 -5.14
CA ALA A 507 -3.34 -2.71 -4.43
C ALA A 507 -2.29 -1.93 -5.25
N LEU A 508 -2.20 -2.18 -6.57
CA LEU A 508 -1.35 -1.40 -7.48
C LEU A 508 -1.80 0.06 -7.57
N LEU A 509 -3.10 0.31 -7.64
CA LEU A 509 -3.65 1.68 -7.66
C LEU A 509 -3.39 2.39 -6.32
N THR A 510 -3.51 1.67 -5.20
CA THR A 510 -3.10 2.21 -3.90
C THR A 510 -1.61 2.56 -3.89
N TRP A 511 -0.76 1.68 -4.42
CA TRP A 511 0.68 1.94 -4.53
C TRP A 511 0.96 3.17 -5.43
N LEU A 512 0.24 3.34 -6.54
CA LEU A 512 0.35 4.52 -7.41
C LEU A 512 -0.01 5.82 -6.67
N THR A 513 -0.92 5.79 -5.71
CA THR A 513 -1.23 6.99 -4.92
C THR A 513 -0.10 7.34 -3.94
N VAL A 514 0.61 6.37 -3.39
CA VAL A 514 1.66 6.64 -2.40
C VAL A 514 2.96 7.15 -3.01
N ILE A 515 3.24 6.86 -4.28
CA ILE A 515 4.39 7.47 -4.99
C ILE A 515 4.21 8.97 -5.29
N LEU A 516 3.02 9.51 -5.07
CA LEU A 516 2.71 10.94 -5.11
C LEU A 516 2.74 11.57 -3.70
N GLY A 517 3.13 10.80 -2.69
CA GLY A 517 3.19 11.25 -1.29
C GLY A 517 4.46 12.04 -0.96
N PRO A 518 4.56 12.50 0.30
CA PRO A 518 5.63 13.40 0.74
C PRO A 518 7.00 12.72 0.86
N THR A 519 7.03 11.40 1.03
CA THR A 519 8.24 10.60 1.21
C THR A 519 7.93 9.11 1.15
N TYR A 520 8.97 8.27 1.04
CA TYR A 520 8.83 6.81 1.03
C TYR A 520 8.93 6.21 2.44
N LEU A 521 7.78 5.98 3.06
CA LEU A 521 7.66 5.29 4.35
C LEU A 521 7.07 3.89 4.20
N VAL A 522 7.61 2.93 4.97
CA VAL A 522 7.13 1.53 4.99
C VAL A 522 5.64 1.45 5.34
N ARG A 523 5.17 2.34 6.24
CA ARG A 523 3.76 2.39 6.68
C ARG A 523 2.75 2.46 5.54
N TYR A 524 3.11 3.10 4.43
CA TYR A 524 2.19 3.31 3.31
C TYR A 524 1.96 2.07 2.46
N VAL A 525 2.83 1.06 2.56
CA VAL A 525 2.85 -0.10 1.65
C VAL A 525 2.90 -1.46 2.38
N VAL A 526 2.53 -1.51 3.65
CA VAL A 526 2.49 -2.74 4.47
C VAL A 526 1.65 -3.85 3.81
N PHE A 527 0.64 -3.48 3.04
CA PHE A 527 -0.19 -4.43 2.30
C PHE A 527 0.59 -5.30 1.31
N LEU A 528 1.78 -4.88 0.85
CA LEU A 528 2.62 -5.70 -0.03
C LEU A 528 3.03 -7.01 0.66
N TRP A 529 3.44 -6.94 1.95
CA TRP A 529 3.77 -8.14 2.73
C TRP A 529 2.55 -9.00 2.99
N VAL A 530 1.43 -8.39 3.36
CA VAL A 530 0.20 -9.12 3.71
C VAL A 530 -0.42 -9.81 2.49
N LEU A 531 -0.32 -9.24 1.29
CA LEU A 531 -0.84 -9.83 0.05
C LEU A 531 0.07 -10.90 -0.56
N LEU A 532 1.36 -10.91 -0.22
CA LEU A 532 2.33 -11.84 -0.81
C LEU A 532 1.90 -13.32 -0.72
N PRO A 533 1.46 -13.87 0.43
CA PRO A 533 1.04 -15.27 0.50
C PRO A 533 -0.22 -15.59 -0.31
N VAL A 534 -1.13 -14.62 -0.50
CA VAL A 534 -2.30 -14.78 -1.37
C VAL A 534 -1.87 -14.88 -2.84
N LEU A 535 -0.96 -14.01 -3.26
CA LEU A 535 -0.38 -14.02 -4.61
C LEU A 535 0.35 -15.34 -4.91
N LEU A 536 1.16 -15.83 -3.96
CA LEU A 536 1.86 -17.11 -4.07
C LEU A 536 0.90 -18.32 -4.12
N TRP A 537 -0.27 -18.22 -3.48
CA TRP A 537 -1.33 -19.18 -3.61
C TRP A 537 -1.94 -19.16 -5.03
N ASP A 538 -2.22 -17.99 -5.57
CA ASP A 538 -2.82 -17.82 -6.90
C ASP A 538 -1.91 -18.34 -8.03
N LEU A 539 -0.59 -18.27 -7.86
CA LEU A 539 0.35 -18.89 -8.80
C LEU A 539 0.14 -20.38 -8.97
N LYS A 540 -0.25 -21.06 -7.90
CA LYS A 540 -0.37 -22.53 -7.85
C LYS A 540 -1.80 -23.03 -8.03
N SER A 541 -2.81 -22.12 -8.05
CA SER A 541 -4.21 -22.50 -8.23
C SER A 541 -4.56 -22.57 -9.72
N GLY A 542 -4.94 -23.78 -10.22
CA GLY A 542 -5.17 -24.04 -11.65
C GLY A 542 -6.48 -23.51 -12.26
N ASP A 543 -7.24 -22.64 -11.59
CA ASP A 543 -8.68 -22.48 -11.76
C ASP A 543 -9.22 -21.46 -12.77
N LEU A 544 -8.40 -20.74 -13.50
CA LEU A 544 -8.89 -19.62 -14.33
C LEU A 544 -8.38 -19.66 -15.80
N ARG A 545 -8.17 -20.83 -16.38
CA ARG A 545 -7.89 -20.91 -17.83
C ARG A 545 -9.18 -20.72 -18.62
N PRO A 546 -9.28 -19.76 -19.55
CA PRO A 546 -10.40 -19.72 -20.47
C PRO A 546 -10.32 -20.92 -21.41
N GLY A 547 -11.34 -21.77 -21.46
CA GLY A 547 -11.57 -22.69 -22.56
C GLY A 547 -11.39 -24.18 -22.33
N CYS A 548 -11.53 -24.71 -21.12
CA CYS A 548 -11.88 -26.12 -20.91
C CYS A 548 -13.20 -26.19 -20.15
N ALA A 549 -14.29 -25.72 -20.76
CA ALA A 549 -15.60 -26.23 -20.40
C ALA A 549 -15.63 -27.71 -20.79
N GLU A 550 -15.69 -28.58 -19.82
CA GLU A 550 -16.11 -29.97 -20.04
C GLU A 550 -17.48 -29.90 -20.70
N ASN A 551 -17.57 -30.32 -21.94
CA ASN A 551 -18.84 -30.65 -22.57
C ASN A 551 -19.35 -31.91 -21.85
N PRO A 552 -20.43 -31.82 -21.05
CA PRO A 552 -21.11 -33.02 -20.57
C PRO A 552 -22.14 -33.41 -21.63
N ALA A 553 -21.71 -34.08 -22.68
CA ALA A 553 -22.62 -34.80 -23.57
C ALA A 553 -21.80 -35.70 -24.45
N PHE A 554 -22.09 -36.94 -24.30
CA PHE A 554 -21.91 -38.12 -25.14
C PHE A 554 -21.17 -39.27 -24.39
N ASP A 555 -21.88 -39.81 -23.40
CA ASP A 555 -21.90 -41.26 -23.16
C ASP A 555 -23.31 -41.75 -23.52
N ASN A 556 -23.41 -42.29 -24.72
CA ASN A 556 -24.40 -43.31 -25.16
C ASN A 556 -23.65 -44.39 -25.88
#